data_2061cdc82946d31b950e6597e5a7ef8d
#
_entry.id   2061cdc82946d31b950e6597e5a7ef8d
#
_cell.length_a   1.000
_cell.length_b   1.000
_cell.length_c   1.000
_cell.angle_alpha   90.00
_cell.angle_beta   90.00
_cell.angle_gamma   90.00
#
_symmetry.space_group_name_H-M   'P 1'
#
loop_
_entity.id
_entity.type
_entity.pdbx_description
1 polymer ?
#
loop_
_entity_poly.entity_id
_entity_poly.type
_entity_poly.pdbx_seq_one_letter_code
_entity_poly.pdbx_strand_id
1 'polypeptide(L)'
;MISVRSRGLLRTAHKWLGLAAALFLLMQAATGVMLTFKDEIGWRIDSAIRSDASAGVRISPDLALERARCAPKRLYFPKHERGVFLVKCANRGIATVDQWSGRVIAAGPAWRFPFEFADEWHLDWRIARPGSAIVGILGLCLLTLAVSGFFVWWPGKRYVVRAMRPVWRGGVRTRLRMLHRLVGPVVLTFIVFFITAGVVTAWRPWIEPLVGRVLPLEEAPAKPQVTQPALNSLMPLAEVERLALAALPGTTVRDMRNQDGRFELIQLIMNPAFETRPRAADHVWVDRRSGHLLGTRRTAHEPAGTRLLGWVLPIHTGQVFGVAGRILMLLVGLAVLTLALSGTIAALRRSR
;
A
#
# COMPACT_ATOMS: atom_id res chain seq x y z
N MET A 1 -28.16 -20.93 18.84
CA MET A 1 -28.29 -21.41 17.42
C MET A 1 -29.10 -20.39 16.64
N ILE A 2 -28.64 -20.00 15.43
CA ILE A 2 -29.39 -19.08 14.56
C ILE A 2 -30.62 -19.82 13.99
N SER A 3 -31.81 -19.19 14.03
CA SER A 3 -33.03 -19.79 13.50
C SER A 3 -32.94 -20.04 11.98
N VAL A 4 -33.72 -20.97 11.44
CA VAL A 4 -33.78 -21.25 10.00
C VAL A 4 -34.13 -20.01 9.19
N ARG A 5 -35.10 -19.20 9.69
CA ARG A 5 -35.53 -17.93 9.08
C ARG A 5 -34.40 -16.91 9.05
N SER A 6 -33.71 -16.72 10.18
CA SER A 6 -32.58 -15.77 10.28
C SER A 6 -31.42 -16.17 9.37
N ARG A 7 -31.12 -17.48 9.23
CA ARG A 7 -30.10 -17.98 8.31
C ARG A 7 -30.49 -17.75 6.84
N GLY A 8 -31.76 -17.84 6.50
CA GLY A 8 -32.28 -17.50 5.16
C GLY A 8 -32.06 -16.03 4.81
N LEU A 9 -32.45 -15.12 5.72
CA LEU A 9 -32.24 -13.69 5.56
C LEU A 9 -30.74 -13.34 5.44
N LEU A 10 -29.90 -13.93 6.29
CA LEU A 10 -28.46 -13.69 6.28
C LEU A 10 -27.83 -14.15 4.94
N ARG A 11 -28.27 -15.29 4.39
CA ARG A 11 -27.83 -15.79 3.08
C ARG A 11 -28.23 -14.82 1.96
N THR A 12 -29.44 -14.27 2.00
CA THR A 12 -29.91 -13.28 1.02
C THR A 12 -29.11 -11.99 1.12
N ALA A 13 -28.89 -11.45 2.32
CA ALA A 13 -28.08 -10.27 2.55
C ALA A 13 -26.62 -10.48 2.10
N HIS A 14 -25.98 -11.59 2.47
CA HIS A 14 -24.64 -11.95 2.02
C HIS A 14 -24.54 -12.02 0.48
N LYS A 15 -25.53 -12.63 -0.17
CA LYS A 15 -25.57 -12.71 -1.64
C LYS A 15 -25.61 -11.34 -2.29
N TRP A 16 -26.55 -10.47 -1.86
CA TRP A 16 -26.74 -9.17 -2.49
C TRP A 16 -25.59 -8.21 -2.19
N LEU A 17 -25.09 -8.18 -0.94
CA LEU A 17 -23.89 -7.41 -0.60
C LEU A 17 -22.69 -7.88 -1.42
N GLY A 18 -22.52 -9.22 -1.54
CA GLY A 18 -21.42 -9.80 -2.31
C GLY A 18 -21.52 -9.44 -3.81
N LEU A 19 -22.71 -9.46 -4.41
CA LEU A 19 -22.89 -9.06 -5.80
C LEU A 19 -22.64 -7.55 -6.00
N ALA A 20 -23.16 -6.70 -5.12
CA ALA A 20 -22.95 -5.25 -5.19
C ALA A 20 -21.48 -4.85 -5.07
N ALA A 21 -20.72 -5.52 -4.18
CA ALA A 21 -19.32 -5.22 -3.95
C ALA A 21 -18.35 -6.01 -4.87
N ALA A 22 -18.82 -7.00 -5.63
CA ALA A 22 -17.98 -7.98 -6.31
C ALA A 22 -16.90 -7.36 -7.22
N LEU A 23 -17.27 -6.45 -8.12
CA LEU A 23 -16.33 -5.83 -9.05
C LEU A 23 -15.24 -5.07 -8.29
N PHE A 24 -15.63 -4.30 -7.30
CA PHE A 24 -14.73 -3.49 -6.50
C PHE A 24 -13.79 -4.34 -5.65
N LEU A 25 -14.30 -5.42 -5.03
CA LEU A 25 -13.49 -6.37 -4.28
C LEU A 25 -12.52 -7.14 -5.19
N LEU A 26 -12.91 -7.47 -6.41
CA LEU A 26 -12.01 -8.08 -7.39
C LEU A 26 -10.86 -7.16 -7.75
N MET A 27 -11.15 -5.88 -8.05
CA MET A 27 -10.11 -4.90 -8.36
C MET A 27 -9.18 -4.66 -7.16
N GLN A 28 -9.75 -4.52 -5.96
CA GLN A 28 -8.99 -4.31 -4.73
C GLN A 28 -8.08 -5.49 -4.41
N ALA A 29 -8.57 -6.72 -4.53
CA ALA A 29 -7.78 -7.92 -4.30
C ALA A 29 -6.71 -8.14 -5.39
N ALA A 30 -7.05 -7.91 -6.66
CA ALA A 30 -6.09 -8.03 -7.76
C ALA A 30 -4.91 -7.06 -7.63
N THR A 31 -5.20 -5.79 -7.32
CA THR A 31 -4.15 -4.80 -7.07
C THR A 31 -3.33 -5.15 -5.83
N GLY A 32 -3.95 -5.62 -4.74
CA GLY A 32 -3.24 -6.08 -3.54
C GLY A 32 -2.30 -7.26 -3.81
N VAL A 33 -2.76 -8.26 -4.56
CA VAL A 33 -1.93 -9.40 -5.01
C VAL A 33 -0.73 -8.91 -5.82
N MET A 34 -0.95 -8.01 -6.77
CA MET A 34 0.10 -7.44 -7.61
C MET A 34 1.16 -6.70 -6.80
N LEU A 35 0.76 -6.00 -5.74
CA LEU A 35 1.64 -5.19 -4.90
C LEU A 35 2.46 -5.99 -3.90
N THR A 36 2.08 -7.25 -3.61
CA THR A 36 2.70 -8.03 -2.53
C THR A 36 4.22 -8.18 -2.67
N PHE A 37 4.71 -8.39 -3.89
CA PHE A 37 6.12 -8.56 -4.20
C PHE A 37 6.65 -7.55 -5.22
N LYS A 38 6.05 -6.34 -5.29
CA LYS A 38 6.42 -5.35 -6.30
C LYS A 38 7.88 -4.92 -6.23
N ASP A 39 8.45 -4.86 -5.04
CA ASP A 39 9.81 -4.40 -4.82
C ASP A 39 10.86 -5.43 -5.30
N GLU A 40 10.54 -6.73 -5.26
CA GLU A 40 11.44 -7.81 -5.66
C GLU A 40 11.33 -8.19 -7.12
N ILE A 41 10.11 -8.17 -7.65
CA ILE A 41 9.86 -8.65 -9.03
C ILE A 41 9.51 -7.53 -10.00
N GLY A 42 9.03 -6.37 -9.50
CA GLY A 42 8.55 -5.28 -10.34
C GLY A 42 9.60 -4.83 -11.36
N TRP A 43 10.82 -4.56 -10.93
CA TRP A 43 11.92 -4.14 -11.80
C TRP A 43 12.36 -5.21 -12.79
N ARG A 44 12.03 -6.49 -12.56
CA ARG A 44 12.35 -7.61 -13.49
C ARG A 44 11.36 -7.70 -14.63
N ILE A 45 10.10 -7.37 -14.38
CA ILE A 45 8.99 -7.54 -15.34
C ILE A 45 8.54 -6.23 -15.97
N ASP A 46 8.80 -5.08 -15.32
CA ASP A 46 8.47 -3.76 -15.84
C ASP A 46 9.75 -3.02 -16.28
N SER A 47 9.96 -2.97 -17.59
CA SER A 47 11.10 -2.26 -18.17
C SER A 47 11.08 -0.75 -17.92
N ALA A 48 9.91 -0.18 -17.63
CA ALA A 48 9.77 1.25 -17.34
C ALA A 48 10.42 1.68 -16.01
N ILE A 49 10.72 0.73 -15.12
CA ILE A 49 11.37 0.99 -13.82
C ILE A 49 12.71 0.26 -13.66
N ARG A 50 13.33 -0.13 -14.77
CA ARG A 50 14.57 -0.87 -14.78
C ARG A 50 15.66 -0.16 -15.59
N SER A 51 16.84 0.02 -14.98
CA SER A 51 18.04 0.46 -15.68
C SER A 51 18.62 -0.66 -16.56
N ASP A 52 19.08 -0.31 -17.75
CA ASP A 52 19.79 -1.23 -18.64
C ASP A 52 21.22 -1.50 -18.13
N ALA A 53 21.84 -0.50 -17.48
CA ALA A 53 23.15 -0.63 -16.86
C ALA A 53 23.04 -1.12 -15.41
N SER A 54 24.08 -1.80 -14.92
CA SER A 54 24.17 -2.32 -13.55
C SER A 54 25.28 -1.68 -12.72
N ALA A 55 26.10 -0.81 -13.31
CA ALA A 55 27.21 -0.15 -12.65
C ALA A 55 27.54 1.20 -13.29
N GLY A 56 28.15 2.09 -12.50
CA GLY A 56 28.56 3.42 -12.93
C GLY A 56 28.60 4.39 -11.75
N VAL A 57 28.84 5.66 -12.05
CA VAL A 57 28.65 6.74 -11.09
C VAL A 57 27.19 7.19 -11.15
N ARG A 58 26.48 7.13 -10.01
CA ARG A 58 25.09 7.56 -9.92
C ARG A 58 24.97 9.04 -10.24
N ILE A 59 24.05 9.41 -11.11
CA ILE A 59 23.74 10.82 -11.43
C ILE A 59 23.21 11.53 -10.19
N SER A 60 23.31 12.85 -10.18
CA SER A 60 22.72 13.66 -9.10
C SER A 60 21.19 13.64 -9.14
N PRO A 61 20.51 13.81 -7.99
CA PRO A 61 19.08 13.99 -7.93
C PRO A 61 18.60 15.21 -8.74
N ASP A 62 19.42 16.26 -8.83
CA ASP A 62 19.15 17.46 -9.63
C ASP A 62 19.02 17.12 -11.11
N LEU A 63 19.99 16.37 -11.66
CA LEU A 63 19.95 15.91 -13.04
C LEU A 63 18.74 15.01 -13.32
N ALA A 64 18.39 14.15 -12.36
CA ALA A 64 17.21 13.29 -12.49
C ALA A 64 15.91 14.11 -12.60
N LEU A 65 15.76 15.18 -11.82
CA LEU A 65 14.60 16.08 -11.91
C LEU A 65 14.60 16.90 -13.21
N GLU A 66 15.76 17.42 -13.62
CA GLU A 66 15.90 18.14 -14.89
C GLU A 66 15.46 17.28 -16.08
N ARG A 67 15.92 16.02 -16.12
CA ARG A 67 15.57 15.06 -17.17
C ARG A 67 14.09 14.66 -17.15
N ALA A 68 13.46 14.60 -15.99
CA ALA A 68 12.04 14.28 -15.84
C ALA A 68 11.11 15.34 -16.48
N ARG A 69 11.57 16.59 -16.63
CA ARG A 69 10.86 17.70 -17.29
C ARG A 69 9.42 17.90 -16.79
N CYS A 70 9.21 17.78 -15.50
CA CYS A 70 7.91 18.02 -14.88
C CYS A 70 8.06 18.71 -13.52
N ALA A 71 7.02 19.39 -13.05
CA ALA A 71 6.97 19.93 -11.70
C ALA A 71 6.96 18.75 -10.69
N PRO A 72 8.02 18.56 -9.89
CA PRO A 72 8.16 17.36 -9.06
C PRO A 72 7.27 17.48 -7.81
N LYS A 73 6.54 16.42 -7.51
CA LYS A 73 5.85 16.22 -6.24
C LYS A 73 6.67 15.33 -5.30
N ARG A 74 7.34 14.34 -5.87
CA ARG A 74 8.13 13.36 -5.12
C ARG A 74 9.19 12.73 -6.02
N LEU A 75 10.39 12.60 -5.51
CA LEU A 75 11.50 11.91 -6.16
C LEU A 75 11.88 10.69 -5.33
N TYR A 76 11.68 9.50 -5.86
CA TYR A 76 12.13 8.25 -5.27
C TYR A 76 13.53 7.91 -5.74
N PHE A 77 14.36 7.46 -4.82
CA PHE A 77 15.72 7.01 -5.08
C PHE A 77 15.75 5.54 -5.54
N PRO A 78 16.74 5.16 -6.36
CA PRO A 78 16.95 3.78 -6.76
C PRO A 78 17.18 2.89 -5.54
N LYS A 79 16.54 1.71 -5.50
CA LYS A 79 16.66 0.75 -4.39
C LYS A 79 17.76 -0.27 -4.58
N HIS A 80 18.27 -0.43 -5.79
CA HIS A 80 19.26 -1.43 -6.20
C HIS A 80 20.00 -0.97 -7.47
N GLU A 81 21.03 -1.68 -7.86
CA GLU A 81 21.90 -1.33 -9.00
C GLU A 81 21.15 -1.17 -10.35
N ARG A 82 20.08 -1.91 -10.57
CA ARG A 82 19.22 -1.76 -11.74
C ARG A 82 17.98 -0.91 -11.49
N GLY A 83 17.97 -0.15 -10.39
CA GLY A 83 16.90 0.79 -10.08
C GLY A 83 16.97 2.06 -10.90
N VAL A 84 15.94 2.85 -10.81
CA VAL A 84 15.81 4.14 -11.49
C VAL A 84 15.41 5.20 -10.48
N PHE A 85 15.68 6.47 -10.78
CA PHE A 85 14.97 7.56 -10.15
C PHE A 85 13.53 7.57 -10.67
N LEU A 86 12.54 7.59 -9.77
CA LEU A 86 11.13 7.70 -10.15
C LEU A 86 10.59 9.04 -9.65
N VAL A 87 10.17 9.88 -10.57
CA VAL A 87 9.61 11.20 -10.29
C VAL A 87 8.10 11.13 -10.42
N LYS A 88 7.37 11.37 -9.32
CA LYS A 88 5.93 11.66 -9.39
C LYS A 88 5.73 13.16 -9.59
N CYS A 89 5.05 13.52 -10.66
CA CYS A 89 4.82 14.90 -11.06
C CYS A 89 3.53 15.48 -10.44
N ALA A 90 3.42 16.78 -10.35
CA ALA A 90 2.24 17.47 -9.81
C ALA A 90 0.95 17.19 -10.62
N ASN A 91 1.08 17.00 -11.94
CA ASN A 91 -0.01 16.65 -12.87
C ASN A 91 -0.39 15.15 -12.84
N ARG A 92 0.05 14.40 -11.82
CA ARG A 92 -0.11 12.93 -11.71
C ARG A 92 0.62 12.12 -12.79
N GLY A 93 1.52 12.73 -13.54
CA GLY A 93 2.45 12.04 -14.41
C GLY A 93 3.55 11.35 -13.60
N ILE A 94 4.23 10.40 -14.25
CA ILE A 94 5.40 9.71 -13.70
C ILE A 94 6.49 9.78 -14.77
N ALA A 95 7.72 10.02 -14.34
CA ALA A 95 8.90 9.86 -15.17
C ALA A 95 9.91 8.99 -14.46
N THR A 96 10.57 8.11 -15.19
CA THR A 96 11.67 7.28 -14.70
C THR A 96 12.95 7.66 -15.43
N VAL A 97 14.01 7.86 -14.66
CA VAL A 97 15.31 8.29 -15.15
C VAL A 97 16.36 7.28 -14.70
N ASP A 98 17.12 6.80 -15.66
CA ASP A 98 18.22 5.86 -15.43
C ASP A 98 19.26 6.48 -14.49
N GLN A 99 19.60 5.76 -13.41
CA GLN A 99 20.48 6.28 -12.38
C GLN A 99 21.95 6.42 -12.81
N TRP A 100 22.36 5.82 -13.90
CA TRP A 100 23.75 5.85 -14.38
C TRP A 100 23.92 6.80 -15.56
N SER A 101 23.04 6.67 -16.57
CA SER A 101 23.15 7.46 -17.80
C SER A 101 22.36 8.77 -17.79
N GLY A 102 21.40 8.94 -16.86
CA GLY A 102 20.47 10.07 -16.89
C GLY A 102 19.46 10.03 -18.03
N ARG A 103 19.36 8.90 -18.77
CA ARG A 103 18.36 8.74 -19.83
C ARG A 103 16.98 8.58 -19.24
N VAL A 104 15.97 9.28 -19.79
CA VAL A 104 14.56 9.02 -19.45
C VAL A 104 14.16 7.69 -20.06
N ILE A 105 13.80 6.71 -19.21
CA ILE A 105 13.39 5.37 -19.65
C ILE A 105 11.93 5.39 -20.07
N ALA A 106 11.07 5.99 -19.22
CA ALA A 106 9.66 6.14 -19.51
C ALA A 106 9.12 7.42 -18.89
N ALA A 107 8.13 8.03 -19.55
CA ALA A 107 7.38 9.15 -18.99
C ALA A 107 5.93 9.08 -19.47
N GLY A 108 4.99 9.52 -18.64
CA GLY A 108 3.58 9.55 -18.99
C GLY A 108 2.65 9.37 -17.78
N PRO A 109 1.37 9.12 -18.05
CA PRO A 109 0.38 8.88 -17.01
C PRO A 109 0.62 7.55 -16.28
N ALA A 110 0.13 7.43 -15.03
CA ALA A 110 0.40 6.28 -14.16
C ALA A 110 -0.02 4.92 -14.76
N TRP A 111 -1.01 4.88 -15.65
CA TRP A 111 -1.43 3.61 -16.31
C TRP A 111 -0.33 2.97 -17.17
N ARG A 112 0.70 3.72 -17.57
CA ARG A 112 1.89 3.19 -18.24
C ARG A 112 2.85 2.47 -17.29
N PHE A 113 2.63 2.58 -15.98
CA PHE A 113 3.45 2.02 -14.91
C PHE A 113 2.58 1.07 -14.08
N PRO A 114 2.49 -0.22 -14.43
CA PRO A 114 1.49 -1.14 -13.87
C PRO A 114 1.48 -1.19 -12.33
N PHE A 115 2.65 -1.19 -11.69
CA PHE A 115 2.74 -1.23 -10.24
C PHE A 115 2.35 0.09 -9.58
N GLU A 116 2.69 1.22 -10.17
CA GLU A 116 2.30 2.55 -9.66
C GLU A 116 0.80 2.79 -9.87
N PHE A 117 0.25 2.29 -10.98
CA PHE A 117 -1.19 2.29 -11.21
C PHE A 117 -1.92 1.43 -10.17
N ALA A 118 -1.43 0.19 -9.93
CA ALA A 118 -2.00 -0.70 -8.91
C ALA A 118 -1.93 -0.09 -7.50
N ASP A 119 -0.81 0.58 -7.15
CA ASP A 119 -0.63 1.26 -5.88
C ASP A 119 -1.68 2.37 -5.68
N GLU A 120 -1.84 3.26 -6.66
CA GLU A 120 -2.82 4.34 -6.59
C GLU A 120 -4.27 3.83 -6.53
N TRP A 121 -4.59 2.76 -7.28
CA TRP A 121 -5.91 2.12 -7.20
C TRP A 121 -6.16 1.44 -5.86
N HIS A 122 -5.18 0.74 -5.35
CA HIS A 122 -5.31 0.02 -4.09
C HIS A 122 -5.46 0.96 -2.89
N LEU A 123 -4.78 2.11 -2.91
CA LEU A 123 -4.76 3.06 -1.79
C LEU A 123 -5.97 3.99 -1.77
N ASP A 124 -6.35 4.59 -2.91
CA ASP A 124 -7.32 5.68 -2.93
C ASP A 124 -8.10 5.82 -4.26
N TRP A 125 -8.04 4.81 -5.12
CA TRP A 125 -8.71 4.83 -6.43
C TRP A 125 -8.40 6.07 -7.26
N ARG A 126 -7.24 6.69 -7.05
CA ARG A 126 -6.79 7.92 -7.70
C ARG A 126 -7.68 9.15 -7.43
N ILE A 127 -8.55 9.11 -6.45
CA ILE A 127 -9.43 10.22 -6.05
C ILE A 127 -9.10 10.81 -4.67
N ALA A 128 -7.90 10.52 -4.16
CA ALA A 128 -7.35 11.05 -2.90
C ALA A 128 -8.22 10.72 -1.67
N ARG A 129 -8.51 11.68 -0.78
CA ARG A 129 -9.24 11.43 0.47
C ARG A 129 -10.58 10.69 0.30
N PRO A 130 -11.49 11.04 -0.63
CA PRO A 130 -12.69 10.26 -0.86
C PRO A 130 -12.40 8.80 -1.23
N GLY A 131 -11.32 8.55 -1.97
CA GLY A 131 -10.93 7.20 -2.36
C GLY A 131 -10.50 6.34 -1.19
N SER A 132 -9.68 6.84 -0.28
CA SER A 132 -9.29 6.08 0.92
C SER A 132 -10.50 5.77 1.82
N ALA A 133 -11.49 6.66 1.90
CA ALA A 133 -12.74 6.39 2.60
C ALA A 133 -13.51 5.22 1.95
N ILE A 134 -13.61 5.22 0.61
CA ILE A 134 -14.26 4.14 -0.15
C ILE A 134 -13.51 2.81 0.03
N VAL A 135 -12.18 2.81 -0.02
CA VAL A 135 -11.36 1.61 0.23
C VAL A 135 -11.63 1.04 1.62
N GLY A 136 -11.72 1.90 2.64
CA GLY A 136 -12.10 1.49 3.99
C GLY A 136 -13.51 0.88 4.08
N ILE A 137 -14.50 1.48 3.39
CA ILE A 137 -15.87 0.94 3.30
C ILE A 137 -15.85 -0.44 2.63
N LEU A 138 -15.10 -0.62 1.54
CA LEU A 138 -14.95 -1.93 0.89
C LEU A 138 -14.32 -2.97 1.81
N GLY A 139 -13.34 -2.56 2.62
CA GLY A 139 -12.76 -3.40 3.66
C GLY A 139 -13.82 -3.85 4.68
N LEU A 140 -14.68 -2.94 5.16
CA LEU A 140 -15.80 -3.28 6.03
C LEU A 140 -16.83 -4.19 5.35
N CYS A 141 -17.13 -3.96 4.07
CA CYS A 141 -17.97 -4.87 3.30
C CYS A 141 -17.38 -6.28 3.25
N LEU A 142 -16.08 -6.41 3.01
CA LEU A 142 -15.40 -7.71 3.00
C LEU A 142 -15.42 -8.38 4.38
N LEU A 143 -15.19 -7.64 5.47
CA LEU A 143 -15.30 -8.16 6.83
C LEU A 143 -16.74 -8.64 7.13
N THR A 144 -17.75 -7.85 6.74
CA THR A 144 -19.16 -8.22 6.87
C THR A 144 -19.49 -9.50 6.08
N LEU A 145 -18.96 -9.61 4.85
CA LEU A 145 -19.09 -10.82 4.03
C LEU A 145 -18.39 -12.00 4.67
N ALA A 146 -17.19 -11.84 5.23
CA ALA A 146 -16.47 -12.91 5.90
C ALA A 146 -17.26 -13.43 7.12
N VAL A 147 -17.71 -12.55 7.99
CA VAL A 147 -18.47 -12.88 9.20
C VAL A 147 -19.84 -13.49 8.84
N SER A 148 -20.61 -12.85 7.96
CA SER A 148 -21.91 -13.38 7.53
C SER A 148 -21.78 -14.71 6.80
N GLY A 149 -20.75 -14.87 5.97
CA GLY A 149 -20.42 -16.11 5.27
C GLY A 149 -20.14 -17.26 6.22
N PHE A 150 -19.41 -17.00 7.31
CA PHE A 150 -19.19 -17.99 8.36
C PHE A 150 -20.50 -18.50 8.98
N PHE A 151 -21.39 -17.59 9.38
CA PHE A 151 -22.68 -17.97 9.96
C PHE A 151 -23.58 -18.70 8.97
N VAL A 152 -23.55 -18.34 7.70
CA VAL A 152 -24.28 -19.06 6.63
C VAL A 152 -23.71 -20.46 6.44
N TRP A 153 -22.39 -20.59 6.49
CA TRP A 153 -21.67 -21.86 6.28
C TRP A 153 -21.75 -22.79 7.49
N TRP A 154 -21.75 -22.27 8.74
CA TRP A 154 -21.54 -23.05 9.97
C TRP A 154 -22.47 -24.25 10.09
N PRO A 155 -21.95 -25.50 9.97
CA PRO A 155 -22.77 -26.72 9.99
C PRO A 155 -23.01 -27.24 11.40
N GLY A 156 -22.39 -26.64 12.44
CA GLY A 156 -22.32 -27.22 13.79
C GLY A 156 -21.05 -28.05 14.00
N LYS A 157 -20.53 -28.06 15.24
CA LYS A 157 -19.22 -28.63 15.59
C LYS A 157 -19.04 -30.07 15.07
N ARG A 158 -20.06 -30.94 15.20
CA ARG A 158 -20.01 -32.33 14.79
C ARG A 158 -19.89 -32.54 13.28
N TYR A 159 -20.27 -31.57 12.47
CA TYR A 159 -20.38 -31.69 11.00
C TYR A 159 -19.30 -30.92 10.23
N VAL A 160 -18.38 -30.21 10.91
CA VAL A 160 -17.35 -29.40 10.27
C VAL A 160 -16.52 -30.25 9.30
N VAL A 161 -15.97 -31.36 9.71
CA VAL A 161 -15.14 -32.25 8.87
C VAL A 161 -15.92 -32.72 7.65
N ARG A 162 -17.19 -33.12 7.83
CA ARG A 162 -18.05 -33.55 6.71
C ARG A 162 -18.36 -32.40 5.76
N ALA A 163 -18.58 -31.18 6.28
CA ALA A 163 -18.86 -29.98 5.47
C ALA A 163 -17.64 -29.55 4.66
N MET A 164 -16.43 -29.87 5.10
CA MET A 164 -15.17 -29.55 4.39
C MET A 164 -14.79 -30.63 3.36
N ARG A 165 -15.53 -31.72 3.23
CA ARG A 165 -15.24 -32.73 2.19
C ARG A 165 -15.63 -32.20 0.81
N PRO A 166 -14.72 -32.22 -0.17
CA PRO A 166 -15.02 -31.78 -1.54
C PRO A 166 -15.87 -32.83 -2.26
N VAL A 167 -16.92 -32.38 -2.93
CA VAL A 167 -17.77 -33.22 -3.79
C VAL A 167 -17.78 -32.58 -5.18
N TRP A 168 -16.89 -33.00 -6.06
CA TRP A 168 -16.70 -32.41 -7.40
C TRP A 168 -17.73 -32.89 -8.45
N ARG A 169 -18.88 -33.38 -8.01
CA ARG A 169 -19.98 -33.83 -8.87
C ARG A 169 -20.89 -32.64 -9.22
N GLY A 170 -21.53 -32.71 -10.38
CA GLY A 170 -22.48 -31.71 -10.85
C GLY A 170 -21.88 -30.63 -11.78
N GLY A 171 -22.73 -29.73 -12.22
CA GLY A 171 -22.38 -28.66 -13.15
C GLY A 171 -21.50 -27.58 -12.54
N VAL A 172 -21.03 -26.66 -13.39
CA VAL A 172 -20.11 -25.56 -13.01
C VAL A 172 -20.60 -24.76 -11.79
N ARG A 173 -21.90 -24.44 -11.73
CA ARG A 173 -22.47 -23.72 -10.58
C ARG A 173 -22.28 -24.44 -9.26
N THR A 174 -22.48 -25.76 -9.23
CA THR A 174 -22.32 -26.58 -8.02
C THR A 174 -20.85 -26.62 -7.59
N ARG A 175 -19.92 -26.77 -8.54
CA ARG A 175 -18.47 -26.76 -8.28
C ARG A 175 -18.01 -25.41 -7.74
N LEU A 176 -18.46 -24.29 -8.31
CA LEU A 176 -18.11 -22.94 -7.83
C LEU A 176 -18.68 -22.67 -6.42
N ARG A 177 -19.91 -23.09 -6.14
CA ARG A 177 -20.48 -22.99 -4.78
C ARG A 177 -19.69 -23.82 -3.77
N MET A 178 -19.23 -24.98 -4.19
CA MET A 178 -18.41 -25.83 -3.35
C MET A 178 -17.05 -25.20 -3.10
N LEU A 179 -16.38 -24.68 -4.12
CA LEU A 179 -15.12 -23.98 -3.99
C LEU A 179 -15.25 -22.79 -3.01
N HIS A 180 -16.26 -21.94 -3.20
CA HIS A 180 -16.57 -20.84 -2.29
C HIS A 180 -16.76 -21.30 -0.83
N ARG A 181 -17.51 -22.40 -0.64
CA ARG A 181 -17.79 -23.00 0.66
C ARG A 181 -16.55 -23.59 1.34
N LEU A 182 -15.60 -24.12 0.57
CA LEU A 182 -14.37 -24.72 1.11
C LEU A 182 -13.33 -23.64 1.43
N VAL A 183 -13.13 -22.67 0.53
CA VAL A 183 -12.12 -21.63 0.71
C VAL A 183 -12.48 -20.66 1.83
N GLY A 184 -13.76 -20.23 1.90
CA GLY A 184 -14.21 -19.20 2.84
C GLY A 184 -13.82 -19.45 4.30
N PRO A 185 -14.19 -20.59 4.93
CA PRO A 185 -13.86 -20.85 6.33
C PRO A 185 -12.36 -21.04 6.58
N VAL A 186 -11.59 -21.55 5.61
CA VAL A 186 -10.13 -21.72 5.73
C VAL A 186 -9.43 -20.39 5.86
N VAL A 187 -9.84 -19.39 5.05
CA VAL A 187 -9.16 -18.09 5.02
C VAL A 187 -9.79 -17.04 5.94
N LEU A 188 -10.91 -17.36 6.61
CA LEU A 188 -11.67 -16.43 7.42
C LEU A 188 -10.82 -15.66 8.44
N THR A 189 -10.06 -16.37 9.26
CA THR A 189 -9.23 -15.78 10.32
C THR A 189 -8.21 -14.80 9.74
N PHE A 190 -7.59 -15.19 8.63
CA PHE A 190 -6.60 -14.35 7.95
C PHE A 190 -7.25 -13.13 7.28
N ILE A 191 -8.43 -13.29 6.67
CA ILE A 191 -9.21 -12.15 6.14
C ILE A 191 -9.51 -11.16 7.27
N VAL A 192 -10.07 -11.64 8.39
CA VAL A 192 -10.39 -10.75 9.52
C VAL A 192 -9.14 -10.03 10.01
N PHE A 193 -8.03 -10.73 10.20
CA PHE A 193 -6.78 -10.15 10.70
C PHE A 193 -6.20 -9.10 9.74
N PHE A 194 -5.91 -9.48 8.50
CA PHE A 194 -5.23 -8.60 7.55
C PHE A 194 -6.12 -7.46 7.05
N ILE A 195 -7.41 -7.71 6.82
CA ILE A 195 -8.32 -6.69 6.30
C ILE A 195 -8.68 -5.66 7.37
N THR A 196 -8.79 -6.06 8.65
CA THR A 196 -8.94 -5.08 9.74
C THR A 196 -7.77 -4.10 9.75
N ALA A 197 -6.53 -4.58 9.64
CA ALA A 197 -5.36 -3.71 9.51
C ALA A 197 -5.43 -2.83 8.25
N GLY A 198 -5.94 -3.36 7.13
CA GLY A 198 -6.16 -2.58 5.90
C GLY A 198 -7.18 -1.45 6.08
N VAL A 199 -8.30 -1.72 6.77
CA VAL A 199 -9.31 -0.69 7.11
C VAL A 199 -8.70 0.40 7.99
N VAL A 200 -7.95 0.02 9.02
CA VAL A 200 -7.25 0.98 9.89
C VAL A 200 -6.26 1.83 9.10
N THR A 201 -5.53 1.22 8.16
CA THR A 201 -4.61 1.95 7.27
C THR A 201 -5.33 2.94 6.36
N ALA A 202 -6.44 2.52 5.73
CA ALA A 202 -7.23 3.38 4.84
C ALA A 202 -7.89 4.54 5.59
N TRP A 203 -8.32 4.29 6.83
CA TRP A 203 -8.98 5.27 7.68
C TRP A 203 -8.07 5.92 8.72
N ARG A 204 -6.76 5.82 8.54
CA ARG A 204 -5.78 6.40 9.46
C ARG A 204 -6.08 7.86 9.86
N PRO A 205 -6.45 8.78 8.93
CA PRO A 205 -6.75 10.17 9.30
C PRO A 205 -7.90 10.35 10.30
N TRP A 206 -8.82 9.37 10.35
CA TRP A 206 -9.95 9.39 11.32
C TRP A 206 -9.64 8.60 12.59
N ILE A 207 -8.78 7.58 12.51
CA ILE A 207 -8.41 6.72 13.63
C ILE A 207 -7.31 7.36 14.49
N GLU A 208 -6.35 8.04 13.85
CA GLU A 208 -5.22 8.68 14.54
C GLU A 208 -5.65 9.63 15.67
N PRO A 209 -6.64 10.55 15.49
CA PRO A 209 -7.14 11.38 16.59
C PRO A 209 -7.78 10.59 17.74
N LEU A 210 -8.37 9.42 17.46
CA LEU A 210 -8.94 8.55 18.49
C LEU A 210 -7.84 7.88 19.32
N VAL A 211 -6.78 7.42 18.66
CA VAL A 211 -5.59 6.86 19.33
C VAL A 211 -4.93 7.94 20.19
N GLY A 212 -4.85 9.18 19.70
CA GLY A 212 -4.27 10.31 20.41
C GLY A 212 -4.97 10.69 21.72
N ARG A 213 -6.21 10.24 21.92
CA ARG A 213 -6.93 10.43 23.21
C ARG A 213 -6.41 9.51 24.32
N VAL A 214 -5.74 8.42 23.96
CA VAL A 214 -5.32 7.37 24.90
C VAL A 214 -3.80 7.21 24.94
N LEU A 215 -3.13 7.39 23.80
CA LEU A 215 -1.70 7.22 23.66
C LEU A 215 -1.07 8.48 23.04
N PRO A 216 0.13 8.88 23.50
CA PRO A 216 0.81 10.01 22.92
C PRO A 216 1.11 9.75 21.44
N LEU A 217 0.73 10.69 20.61
CA LEU A 217 1.07 10.74 19.19
C LEU A 217 2.18 11.76 18.97
N GLU A 218 2.92 11.53 17.92
CA GLU A 218 3.89 12.51 17.47
C GLU A 218 3.16 13.71 16.86
N GLU A 219 3.48 14.88 17.35
CA GLU A 219 3.01 16.12 16.76
C GLU A 219 3.64 16.27 15.37
N ALA A 220 2.81 16.62 14.39
CA ALA A 220 3.35 17.03 13.09
C ALA A 220 4.31 18.21 13.37
N PRO A 221 5.56 18.17 12.88
CA PRO A 221 6.46 19.29 13.07
C PRO A 221 5.75 20.53 12.55
N ALA A 222 5.78 21.60 13.36
CA ALA A 222 5.32 22.90 12.91
C ALA A 222 5.94 23.16 11.55
N LYS A 223 5.12 23.61 10.57
CA LYS A 223 5.68 23.94 9.25
C LYS A 223 6.85 24.88 9.51
N PRO A 224 8.08 24.48 9.12
CA PRO A 224 9.23 25.29 9.42
C PRO A 224 9.00 26.68 8.83
N GLN A 225 9.00 27.71 9.66
CA GLN A 225 8.96 29.07 9.18
C GLN A 225 10.36 29.39 8.64
N VAL A 226 10.45 29.66 7.35
CA VAL A 226 11.67 30.09 6.71
C VAL A 226 11.93 31.54 7.14
N THR A 227 12.69 31.72 8.21
CA THR A 227 13.01 33.03 8.80
C THR A 227 14.40 33.54 8.39
N GLN A 228 15.13 32.75 7.58
CA GLN A 228 16.52 33.04 7.24
C GLN A 228 16.68 33.69 5.86
N PRO A 229 17.73 34.53 5.65
CA PRO A 229 17.98 35.13 4.36
C PRO A 229 18.19 34.04 3.28
N ALA A 230 17.58 34.27 2.13
CA ALA A 230 17.67 33.33 1.00
C ALA A 230 19.10 33.38 0.41
N LEU A 231 19.59 32.20 0.00
CA LEU A 231 20.78 32.11 -0.84
C LEU A 231 20.50 32.74 -2.22
N ASN A 232 21.55 33.13 -2.91
CA ASN A 232 21.45 33.64 -4.28
C ASN A 232 20.92 32.62 -5.28
N SER A 233 21.04 31.33 -4.94
CA SER A 233 20.51 30.20 -5.71
C SER A 233 20.00 29.13 -4.76
N LEU A 234 19.08 28.30 -5.23
CA LEU A 234 18.62 27.14 -4.46
C LEU A 234 19.77 26.15 -4.25
N MET A 235 19.86 25.61 -3.02
CA MET A 235 20.80 24.54 -2.71
C MET A 235 20.55 23.34 -3.63
N PRO A 236 21.59 22.75 -4.27
CA PRO A 236 21.46 21.54 -5.04
C PRO A 236 20.90 20.38 -4.23
N LEU A 237 20.09 19.50 -4.85
CA LEU A 237 19.53 18.33 -4.18
C LEU A 237 20.58 17.32 -3.74
N ALA A 238 21.69 17.24 -4.45
CA ALA A 238 22.85 16.44 -4.05
C ALA A 238 23.41 16.92 -2.70
N GLU A 239 23.43 18.21 -2.45
CA GLU A 239 23.85 18.80 -1.18
C GLU A 239 22.80 18.57 -0.08
N VAL A 240 21.51 18.67 -0.42
CA VAL A 240 20.40 18.29 0.47
C VAL A 240 20.50 16.81 0.91
N GLU A 241 20.83 15.91 -0.03
CA GLU A 241 21.08 14.50 0.26
C GLU A 241 22.25 14.34 1.23
N ARG A 242 23.37 15.03 0.98
CA ARG A 242 24.57 15.01 1.82
C ARG A 242 24.27 15.49 3.23
N LEU A 243 23.56 16.61 3.38
CA LEU A 243 23.15 17.12 4.69
C LEU A 243 22.28 16.13 5.47
N ALA A 244 21.31 15.52 4.79
CA ALA A 244 20.42 14.54 5.42
C ALA A 244 21.19 13.29 5.90
N LEU A 245 22.13 12.78 5.10
CA LEU A 245 22.98 11.66 5.46
C LEU A 245 23.94 12.01 6.62
N ALA A 246 24.44 13.25 6.67
CA ALA A 246 25.26 13.73 7.78
C ALA A 246 24.42 13.89 9.06
N ALA A 247 23.18 14.34 8.97
CA ALA A 247 22.26 14.51 10.11
C ALA A 247 21.79 13.16 10.69
N LEU A 248 21.66 12.14 9.84
CA LEU A 248 21.22 10.79 10.22
C LEU A 248 22.19 9.72 9.69
N PRO A 249 23.37 9.57 10.32
CA PRO A 249 24.37 8.59 9.89
C PRO A 249 23.82 7.15 9.92
N GLY A 250 24.23 6.33 8.94
CA GLY A 250 23.80 4.94 8.80
C GLY A 250 22.43 4.76 8.13
N THR A 251 21.78 5.84 7.70
CA THR A 251 20.53 5.77 6.95
C THR A 251 20.76 5.86 5.43
N THR A 252 19.74 5.57 4.63
CA THR A 252 19.75 5.79 3.18
C THR A 252 18.53 6.61 2.77
N VAL A 253 18.67 7.47 1.76
CA VAL A 253 17.54 8.25 1.25
C VAL A 253 16.60 7.34 0.46
N ARG A 254 15.33 7.30 0.88
CA ARG A 254 14.26 6.59 0.16
C ARG A 254 13.58 7.47 -0.87
N ASP A 255 13.17 8.65 -0.45
CA ASP A 255 12.52 9.62 -1.31
C ASP A 255 12.62 11.05 -0.76
N MET A 256 12.52 12.03 -1.66
CA MET A 256 12.37 13.45 -1.38
C MET A 256 10.96 13.91 -1.74
N ARG A 257 10.31 14.65 -0.84
CA ARG A 257 8.94 15.13 -0.97
C ARG A 257 8.88 16.64 -0.97
N ASN A 258 8.16 17.17 -1.93
CA ASN A 258 7.84 18.58 -2.01
C ASN A 258 6.82 18.97 -0.94
N GLN A 259 7.15 19.97 -0.10
CA GLN A 259 6.29 20.43 0.99
C GLN A 259 5.60 21.78 0.70
N ASP A 260 6.13 22.55 -0.25
CA ASP A 260 5.69 23.92 -0.56
C ASP A 260 5.14 24.11 -1.99
N GLY A 261 5.14 23.05 -2.79
CA GLY A 261 4.74 23.10 -4.22
C GLY A 261 5.85 23.54 -5.16
N ARG A 262 6.96 24.13 -4.66
CA ARG A 262 8.08 24.67 -5.45
C ARG A 262 9.34 23.82 -5.39
N PHE A 263 9.34 22.77 -4.55
CA PHE A 263 10.49 21.92 -4.26
C PHE A 263 11.65 22.69 -3.61
N GLU A 264 11.32 23.73 -2.86
CA GLU A 264 12.24 24.54 -2.08
C GLU A 264 12.32 24.04 -0.63
N LEU A 265 11.17 23.70 -0.04
CA LEU A 265 11.07 23.00 1.23
C LEU A 265 10.94 21.51 0.99
N ILE A 266 11.93 20.74 1.40
CA ILE A 266 12.01 19.30 1.13
C ILE A 266 11.94 18.51 2.42
N GLN A 267 11.09 17.50 2.43
CA GLN A 267 11.11 16.42 3.39
C GLN A 267 11.79 15.20 2.76
N LEU A 268 12.92 14.78 3.32
CA LEU A 268 13.55 13.52 2.99
C LEU A 268 12.99 12.40 3.89
N ILE A 269 12.69 11.29 3.28
CA ILE A 269 12.31 10.06 3.94
C ILE A 269 13.51 9.14 3.90
N MET A 270 14.03 8.80 5.08
CA MET A 270 15.25 8.02 5.24
C MET A 270 14.90 6.60 5.71
N ASN A 271 15.57 5.59 5.15
CA ASN A 271 15.48 4.22 5.66
C ASN A 271 16.50 4.06 6.78
N PRO A 272 16.07 3.77 8.03
CA PRO A 272 16.99 3.50 9.14
C PRO A 272 17.72 2.16 8.94
N ALA A 273 19.00 2.10 9.32
CA ALA A 273 19.81 0.88 9.16
C ALA A 273 19.35 -0.28 10.03
N PHE A 274 18.74 0.01 11.18
CA PHE A 274 18.40 -0.99 12.23
C PHE A 274 16.91 -1.01 12.59
N GLU A 275 16.05 -0.50 11.73
CA GLU A 275 14.61 -0.50 11.99
C GLU A 275 14.00 -1.85 11.59
N THR A 276 13.31 -2.47 12.52
CA THR A 276 12.66 -3.77 12.32
C THR A 276 11.27 -3.66 11.66
N ARG A 277 10.66 -2.47 11.68
CA ARG A 277 9.36 -2.21 11.03
C ARG A 277 9.54 -1.90 9.56
N PRO A 278 9.01 -2.74 8.66
CA PRO A 278 9.23 -2.65 7.21
C PRO A 278 8.67 -1.38 6.64
N ARG A 279 8.78 -0.30 6.71
CA ARG A 279 8.30 1.00 6.19
C ARG A 279 8.40 2.13 7.21
N ALA A 280 8.90 1.85 8.41
CA ALA A 280 9.30 2.93 9.28
C ALA A 280 10.36 3.79 8.60
N ALA A 281 10.38 5.05 8.88
CA ALA A 281 11.29 5.97 8.23
C ALA A 281 11.64 7.11 9.17
N ASP A 282 12.89 7.44 9.17
CA ASP A 282 13.36 8.70 9.72
C ASP A 282 13.05 9.83 8.74
N HIS A 283 12.94 11.03 9.24
CA HIS A 283 12.59 12.19 8.44
C HIS A 283 13.59 13.31 8.66
N VAL A 284 13.91 14.01 7.58
CA VAL A 284 14.76 15.21 7.59
C VAL A 284 14.04 16.29 6.80
N TRP A 285 14.00 17.51 7.32
CA TRP A 285 13.47 18.68 6.63
C TRP A 285 14.58 19.66 6.33
N VAL A 286 14.68 20.07 5.08
CA VAL A 286 15.70 21.01 4.59
C VAL A 286 15.02 22.12 3.81
N ASP A 287 15.39 23.36 4.11
CA ASP A 287 15.06 24.53 3.30
C ASP A 287 16.21 24.79 2.33
N ARG A 288 15.94 24.62 1.04
CA ARG A 288 16.91 24.86 -0.03
C ARG A 288 17.24 26.34 -0.26
N ARG A 289 16.35 27.25 0.18
CA ARG A 289 16.59 28.69 0.04
C ARG A 289 17.64 29.19 1.01
N SER A 290 17.57 28.74 2.24
CA SER A 290 18.52 29.15 3.29
C SER A 290 19.70 28.20 3.42
N GLY A 291 19.60 26.97 2.87
CA GLY A 291 20.59 25.92 3.04
C GLY A 291 20.56 25.24 4.41
N HIS A 292 19.53 25.51 5.22
CA HIS A 292 19.46 25.02 6.58
C HIS A 292 18.67 23.72 6.74
N LEU A 293 19.18 22.87 7.65
CA LEU A 293 18.44 21.75 8.21
C LEU A 293 17.41 22.30 9.20
N LEU A 294 16.13 22.08 8.94
CA LEU A 294 15.03 22.60 9.75
C LEU A 294 14.66 21.68 10.91
N GLY A 295 14.96 20.39 10.79
CA GLY A 295 14.70 19.41 11.82
C GLY A 295 14.87 17.98 11.35
N THR A 296 15.00 17.10 12.32
CA THR A 296 15.06 15.65 12.10
C THR A 296 14.05 14.94 13.00
N ARG A 297 13.59 13.80 12.58
CA ARG A 297 12.72 12.92 13.33
C ARG A 297 13.23 11.48 13.19
N ARG A 298 13.42 10.80 14.29
CA ARG A 298 13.89 9.42 14.32
C ARG A 298 12.80 8.48 14.81
N THR A 299 12.61 7.38 14.10
CA THR A 299 11.70 6.29 14.49
C THR A 299 12.04 5.70 15.87
N ALA A 300 13.29 5.76 16.28
CA ALA A 300 13.74 5.30 17.60
C ALA A 300 13.07 6.08 18.76
N HIS A 301 12.68 7.33 18.53
CA HIS A 301 12.09 8.22 19.55
C HIS A 301 10.56 8.42 19.36
N GLU A 302 9.92 7.64 18.48
CA GLU A 302 8.48 7.75 18.25
C GLU A 302 7.66 7.46 19.52
N PRO A 303 6.66 8.29 19.84
CA PRO A 303 5.69 8.03 20.90
C PRO A 303 4.92 6.72 20.68
N ALA A 304 4.38 6.17 21.77
CA ALA A 304 3.72 4.86 21.76
C ALA A 304 2.57 4.75 20.74
N GLY A 305 1.73 5.79 20.63
CA GLY A 305 0.62 5.81 19.66
C GLY A 305 1.09 5.84 18.21
N THR A 306 2.11 6.65 17.90
CA THR A 306 2.73 6.68 16.56
C THR A 306 3.34 5.33 16.20
N ARG A 307 4.06 4.71 17.14
CA ARG A 307 4.67 3.38 16.98
C ARG A 307 3.61 2.31 16.74
N LEU A 308 2.52 2.31 17.50
CA LEU A 308 1.39 1.40 17.33
C LEU A 308 0.81 1.50 15.92
N LEU A 309 0.48 2.72 15.48
CA LEU A 309 -0.04 2.97 14.15
C LEU A 309 0.98 2.63 13.03
N GLY A 310 2.27 2.73 13.34
CA GLY A 310 3.36 2.33 12.45
C GLY A 310 3.38 0.84 12.12
N TRP A 311 2.87 -0.04 12.99
CA TRP A 311 2.78 -1.49 12.77
C TRP A 311 1.59 -1.90 11.88
N VAL A 312 0.55 -1.09 11.76
CA VAL A 312 -0.70 -1.45 11.07
C VAL A 312 -0.45 -1.81 9.60
N LEU A 313 0.31 -1.00 8.88
CA LEU A 313 0.62 -1.27 7.48
C LEU A 313 1.51 -2.51 7.29
N PRO A 314 2.60 -2.73 8.03
CA PRO A 314 3.37 -3.97 8.02
C PRO A 314 2.53 -5.22 8.31
N ILE A 315 1.55 -5.14 9.22
CA ILE A 315 0.59 -6.21 9.48
C ILE A 315 -0.26 -6.45 8.22
N HIS A 316 -0.89 -5.41 7.67
CA HIS A 316 -1.74 -5.53 6.48
C HIS A 316 -1.00 -6.16 5.29
N THR A 317 0.26 -5.81 5.10
CA THR A 317 1.07 -6.33 3.99
C THR A 317 1.74 -7.67 4.28
N GLY A 318 1.60 -8.21 5.49
CA GLY A 318 2.26 -9.43 5.95
C GLY A 318 3.76 -9.26 6.24
N GLN A 319 4.32 -8.07 6.06
CA GLN A 319 5.76 -7.81 6.23
C GLN A 319 6.26 -8.04 7.65
N VAL A 320 5.40 -7.90 8.66
CA VAL A 320 5.72 -8.19 10.06
C VAL A 320 6.21 -9.63 10.29
N PHE A 321 5.79 -10.55 9.44
CA PHE A 321 6.21 -11.97 9.48
C PHE A 321 7.22 -12.30 8.36
N GLY A 322 7.90 -11.29 7.80
CA GLY A 322 8.87 -11.46 6.72
C GLY A 322 8.27 -12.04 5.44
N VAL A 323 9.06 -12.84 4.74
CA VAL A 323 8.63 -13.47 3.47
C VAL A 323 7.44 -14.42 3.66
N ALA A 324 7.42 -15.19 4.75
CA ALA A 324 6.33 -16.12 5.06
C ALA A 324 4.98 -15.40 5.21
N GLY A 325 4.96 -14.27 5.92
CA GLY A 325 3.76 -13.44 6.06
C GLY A 325 3.30 -12.82 4.75
N ARG A 326 4.21 -12.43 3.89
CA ARG A 326 3.91 -11.91 2.54
C ARG A 326 3.35 -13.00 1.63
N ILE A 327 3.88 -14.21 1.68
CA ILE A 327 3.32 -15.37 0.97
C ILE A 327 1.91 -15.65 1.48
N LEU A 328 1.70 -15.63 2.81
CA LEU A 328 0.38 -15.80 3.39
C LEU A 328 -0.59 -14.71 2.91
N MET A 329 -0.16 -13.43 2.89
CA MET A 329 -0.98 -12.33 2.36
C MET A 329 -1.32 -12.50 0.87
N LEU A 330 -0.36 -12.95 0.06
CA LEU A 330 -0.60 -13.33 -1.34
C LEU A 330 -1.69 -14.40 -1.46
N LEU A 331 -1.59 -15.47 -0.67
CA LEU A 331 -2.58 -16.56 -0.67
C LEU A 331 -3.97 -16.07 -0.22
N VAL A 332 -4.03 -15.18 0.78
CA VAL A 332 -5.29 -14.55 1.22
C VAL A 332 -5.88 -13.68 0.10
N GLY A 333 -5.06 -12.89 -0.59
CA GLY A 333 -5.51 -12.09 -1.74
C GLY A 333 -6.08 -12.96 -2.86
N LEU A 334 -5.39 -14.05 -3.23
CA LEU A 334 -5.85 -15.02 -4.22
C LEU A 334 -7.14 -15.73 -3.76
N ALA A 335 -7.27 -16.02 -2.48
CA ALA A 335 -8.49 -16.59 -1.93
C ALA A 335 -9.67 -15.62 -2.00
N VAL A 336 -9.46 -14.32 -1.71
CA VAL A 336 -10.50 -13.28 -1.87
C VAL A 336 -10.93 -13.17 -3.34
N LEU A 337 -10.00 -13.19 -4.31
CA LEU A 337 -10.31 -13.25 -5.74
C LEU A 337 -11.17 -14.48 -6.08
N THR A 338 -10.78 -15.64 -5.57
CA THR A 338 -11.51 -16.90 -5.77
C THR A 338 -12.91 -16.84 -5.19
N LEU A 339 -13.07 -16.30 -3.97
CA LEU A 339 -14.36 -16.12 -3.31
C LEU A 339 -15.26 -15.14 -4.08
N ALA A 340 -14.74 -14.00 -4.50
CA ALA A 340 -15.49 -13.01 -5.26
C ALA A 340 -15.94 -13.57 -6.61
N LEU A 341 -15.06 -14.22 -7.38
CA LEU A 341 -15.39 -14.83 -8.67
C LEU A 341 -16.38 -15.97 -8.53
N SER A 342 -16.08 -16.95 -7.65
CA SER A 342 -16.93 -18.14 -7.48
C SER A 342 -18.30 -17.79 -6.94
N GLY A 343 -18.39 -16.86 -5.98
CA GLY A 343 -19.65 -16.38 -5.42
C GLY A 343 -20.51 -15.68 -6.45
N THR A 344 -19.92 -14.75 -7.21
CA THR A 344 -20.61 -13.97 -8.24
C THR A 344 -21.14 -14.86 -9.37
N ILE A 345 -20.29 -15.71 -9.96
CA ILE A 345 -20.70 -16.59 -11.06
C ILE A 345 -21.78 -17.58 -10.59
N ALA A 346 -21.63 -18.16 -9.38
CA ALA A 346 -22.62 -19.08 -8.83
C ALA A 346 -23.96 -18.40 -8.50
N ALA A 347 -23.95 -17.09 -8.16
CA ALA A 347 -25.15 -16.31 -7.89
C ALA A 347 -25.90 -15.88 -9.15
N LEU A 348 -25.17 -15.56 -10.23
CA LEU A 348 -25.74 -15.07 -11.50
C LEU A 348 -26.24 -16.20 -12.42
N ARG A 349 -25.60 -17.37 -12.39
CA ARG A 349 -26.03 -18.51 -13.20
C ARG A 349 -27.37 -19.05 -12.72
N ARG A 350 -28.37 -19.07 -13.61
CA ARG A 350 -29.67 -19.73 -13.37
C ARG A 350 -29.45 -21.23 -13.18
N SER A 351 -30.28 -21.89 -12.34
CA SER A 351 -30.37 -23.36 -12.32
C SER A 351 -31.02 -23.79 -13.65
N ARG A 352 -30.25 -24.40 -14.51
CA ARG A 352 -30.83 -25.27 -15.56
C ARG A 352 -31.23 -26.57 -14.92
#